data_f46c3e01c3cee41d8f6f7df704c0e199
#
_entry.id   f46c3e01c3cee41d8f6f7df704c0e199
#
_cell.length_a   1.000
_cell.length_b   1.000
_cell.length_c   1.000
_cell.angle_alpha   90.00
_cell.angle_beta   90.00
_cell.angle_gamma   90.00
#
_symmetry.space_group_name_H-M   'P 1'
#
loop_
_entity.id
_entity.type
_entity.pdbx_description
1 polymer ?
#
loop_
_entity_poly.entity_id
_entity_poly.type
_entity_poly.pdbx_seq_one_letter_code
_entity_poly.pdbx_strand_id
1 'polypeptide(L)'
;MHGTPVSLDEGATVKAAAERMAAEKAGSLVVTRGDQVVGLFTEQDLLRRVVAAGHAPGEITLGEVCTRNLISIGAESDCLRAIAKMQAHRCRRLMVYERQRFLGIVNLTDLAHALAQGPRGKDLVVNTLGVVTVAVAVGVIAVMLFQLPDMLQLADTLGGR
;
A
#
# COMPACT_ATOMS: atom_id res chain seq x y z
N MET A 1 9.09 5.13 2.18
CA MET A 1 10.20 4.20 1.89
C MET A 1 11.18 4.31 3.04
N HIS A 2 11.37 3.25 3.79
CA HIS A 2 12.44 3.15 4.78
C HIS A 2 13.75 3.02 4.01
N GLY A 3 14.84 3.63 4.50
CA GLY A 3 16.18 3.75 3.88
C GLY A 3 16.67 2.61 2.98
N THR A 4 17.94 2.60 2.65
CA THR A 4 18.56 1.54 1.84
C THR A 4 18.21 0.18 2.42
N PRO A 5 17.65 -0.77 1.62
CA PRO A 5 17.26 -2.07 2.14
C PRO A 5 18.48 -2.81 2.70
N VAL A 6 18.32 -3.42 3.87
CA VAL A 6 19.35 -4.28 4.46
C VAL A 6 19.68 -5.40 3.49
N SER A 7 20.94 -5.61 3.19
CA SER A 7 21.39 -6.64 2.25
C SER A 7 22.59 -7.42 2.81
N LEU A 8 22.67 -8.70 2.43
CA LEU A 8 23.82 -9.58 2.68
C LEU A 8 24.05 -10.48 1.47
N ASP A 9 25.31 -10.93 1.34
CA ASP A 9 25.69 -11.89 0.31
C ASP A 9 25.04 -13.26 0.57
N GLU A 10 24.73 -14.01 -0.48
CA GLU A 10 24.10 -15.34 -0.38
C GLU A 10 24.97 -16.37 0.38
N GLY A 11 26.28 -16.18 0.45
CA GLY A 11 27.22 -17.00 1.24
C GLY A 11 27.20 -16.69 2.74
N ALA A 12 26.56 -15.60 3.17
CA ALA A 12 26.44 -15.27 4.59
C ALA A 12 25.56 -16.29 5.32
N THR A 13 25.90 -16.56 6.60
CA THR A 13 25.10 -17.49 7.42
C THR A 13 23.75 -16.88 7.80
N VAL A 14 22.77 -17.73 8.02
CA VAL A 14 21.46 -17.30 8.52
C VAL A 14 21.58 -16.64 9.89
N LYS A 15 22.54 -17.05 10.73
CA LYS A 15 22.81 -16.40 12.01
C LYS A 15 23.20 -14.94 11.82
N ALA A 16 24.15 -14.65 10.93
CA ALA A 16 24.55 -13.28 10.61
C ALA A 16 23.40 -12.45 10.05
N ALA A 17 22.54 -13.07 9.23
CA ALA A 17 21.35 -12.43 8.72
C ALA A 17 20.34 -12.08 9.82
N ALA A 18 20.06 -12.99 10.73
CA ALA A 18 19.17 -12.77 11.85
C ALA A 18 19.68 -11.65 12.80
N GLU A 19 20.98 -11.65 13.11
CA GLU A 19 21.62 -10.60 13.89
C GLU A 19 21.51 -9.22 13.20
N ARG A 20 21.74 -9.16 11.90
CA ARG A 20 21.60 -7.93 11.11
C ARG A 20 20.17 -7.43 11.07
N MET A 21 19.20 -8.33 10.82
CA MET A 21 17.77 -8.00 10.83
C MET A 21 17.32 -7.47 12.19
N ALA A 22 17.77 -8.08 13.29
CA ALA A 22 17.45 -7.64 14.64
C ALA A 22 18.03 -6.25 14.94
N ALA A 23 19.30 -6.01 14.60
CA ALA A 23 19.97 -4.73 14.79
C ALA A 23 19.29 -3.59 14.04
N GLU A 24 18.87 -3.83 12.80
CA GLU A 24 18.21 -2.85 11.93
C GLU A 24 16.68 -2.81 12.12
N LYS A 25 16.12 -3.63 13.01
CA LYS A 25 14.66 -3.79 13.20
C LYS A 25 13.94 -4.09 11.89
N ALA A 26 14.57 -4.88 11.03
CA ALA A 26 14.08 -5.21 9.70
C ALA A 26 13.48 -6.62 9.66
N GLY A 27 12.22 -6.76 9.22
CA GLY A 27 11.55 -8.05 9.05
C GLY A 27 11.95 -8.81 7.78
N SER A 28 12.91 -8.28 7.00
CA SER A 28 13.47 -8.94 5.80
C SER A 28 14.78 -8.29 5.38
N LEU A 29 15.59 -9.04 4.64
CA LEU A 29 16.79 -8.53 3.98
C LEU A 29 16.88 -9.04 2.54
N VAL A 30 17.57 -8.27 1.72
CA VAL A 30 17.88 -8.61 0.33
C VAL A 30 19.09 -9.52 0.31
N VAL A 31 18.99 -10.62 -0.42
CA VAL A 31 20.12 -11.53 -0.66
C VAL A 31 20.75 -11.18 -1.99
N THR A 32 22.06 -10.95 -1.99
CA THR A 32 22.82 -10.55 -3.16
C THR A 32 23.87 -11.59 -3.55
N ARG A 33 24.27 -11.56 -4.81
CA ARG A 33 25.50 -12.20 -5.31
C ARG A 33 26.27 -11.12 -6.06
N GLY A 34 27.32 -10.59 -5.45
CA GLY A 34 27.94 -9.34 -5.89
C GLY A 34 26.91 -8.21 -5.90
N ASP A 35 26.76 -7.52 -7.02
CA ASP A 35 25.80 -6.42 -7.19
C ASP A 35 24.39 -6.86 -7.59
N GLN A 36 24.15 -8.15 -7.77
CA GLN A 36 22.89 -8.68 -8.23
C GLN A 36 22.01 -9.12 -7.05
N VAL A 37 20.73 -8.72 -7.09
CA VAL A 37 19.71 -9.24 -6.17
C VAL A 37 19.31 -10.64 -6.62
N VAL A 38 19.56 -11.65 -5.78
CA VAL A 38 19.28 -13.07 -6.08
C VAL A 38 18.18 -13.66 -5.21
N GLY A 39 17.79 -12.98 -4.13
CA GLY A 39 16.77 -13.50 -3.23
C GLY A 39 16.30 -12.48 -2.21
N LEU A 40 15.29 -12.90 -1.47
CA LEU A 40 14.77 -12.22 -0.29
C LEU A 40 14.73 -13.22 0.86
N PHE A 41 15.23 -12.82 2.02
CA PHE A 41 15.13 -13.61 3.25
C PHE A 41 14.27 -12.85 4.27
N THR A 42 13.34 -13.54 4.91
CA THR A 42 12.35 -12.95 5.81
C THR A 42 12.31 -13.68 7.14
N GLU A 43 11.72 -13.06 8.18
CA GLU A 43 11.42 -13.72 9.47
C GLU A 43 10.61 -15.02 9.27
N GLN A 44 9.74 -15.06 8.28
CA GLN A 44 8.96 -16.27 7.95
C GLN A 44 9.84 -17.38 7.36
N ASP A 45 10.84 -17.02 6.54
CA ASP A 45 11.81 -17.99 6.01
C ASP A 45 12.68 -18.54 7.14
N LEU A 46 13.13 -17.68 8.07
CA LEU A 46 13.85 -18.10 9.28
C LEU A 46 13.05 -19.14 10.07
N LEU A 47 11.78 -18.87 10.36
CA LEU A 47 10.94 -19.78 11.12
C LEU A 47 10.67 -21.09 10.39
N ARG A 48 10.31 -21.04 9.11
CA ARG A 48 9.87 -22.22 8.35
C ARG A 48 11.00 -23.09 7.82
N ARG A 49 12.04 -22.44 7.28
CA ARG A 49 13.10 -23.12 6.55
C ARG A 49 14.34 -23.41 7.37
N VAL A 50 14.44 -22.77 8.55
CA VAL A 50 15.59 -22.96 9.43
C VAL A 50 15.13 -23.57 10.75
N VAL A 51 14.34 -22.85 11.56
CA VAL A 51 13.94 -23.31 12.89
C VAL A 51 13.06 -24.55 12.81
N ALA A 52 11.96 -24.51 12.06
CA ALA A 52 11.04 -25.65 11.95
C ALA A 52 11.64 -26.84 11.18
N ALA A 53 12.63 -26.60 10.33
CA ALA A 53 13.39 -27.63 9.61
C ALA A 53 14.55 -28.23 10.44
N GLY A 54 14.83 -27.69 11.64
CA GLY A 54 15.89 -28.18 12.54
C GLY A 54 17.32 -27.84 12.08
N HIS A 55 17.48 -26.85 11.20
CA HIS A 55 18.80 -26.43 10.76
C HIS A 55 19.48 -25.52 11.81
N ALA A 56 20.79 -25.67 11.94
CA ALA A 56 21.61 -24.75 12.75
C ALA A 56 21.86 -23.45 11.99
N PRO A 57 21.41 -22.28 12.49
CA PRO A 57 21.53 -21.01 11.75
C PRO A 57 22.96 -20.59 11.43
N GLY A 58 23.94 -21.08 12.17
CA GLY A 58 25.35 -20.80 11.95
C GLY A 58 26.01 -21.63 10.84
N GLU A 59 25.35 -22.71 10.41
CA GLU A 59 25.90 -23.68 9.45
C GLU A 59 25.23 -23.58 8.07
N ILE A 60 24.03 -23.00 8.00
CA ILE A 60 23.27 -22.83 6.76
C ILE A 60 23.41 -21.42 6.19
N THR A 61 23.51 -21.31 4.87
CA THR A 61 23.68 -20.04 4.17
C THR A 61 22.36 -19.44 3.72
N LEU A 62 22.36 -18.13 3.48
CA LEU A 62 21.19 -17.43 2.89
C LEU A 62 20.83 -17.97 1.52
N GLY A 63 21.83 -18.36 0.71
CA GLY A 63 21.61 -18.91 -0.62
C GLY A 63 20.79 -20.20 -0.64
N GLU A 64 20.84 -20.98 0.46
CA GLU A 64 20.10 -22.25 0.60
C GLU A 64 18.63 -22.04 1.01
N VAL A 65 18.35 -20.97 1.76
CA VAL A 65 17.03 -20.76 2.39
C VAL A 65 16.27 -19.52 1.91
N CYS A 66 16.87 -18.64 1.11
CA CYS A 66 16.19 -17.45 0.63
C CYS A 66 15.10 -17.78 -0.41
N THR A 67 14.15 -16.90 -0.54
CA THR A 67 13.14 -16.95 -1.59
C THR A 67 13.70 -16.32 -2.87
N ARG A 68 13.85 -17.11 -3.93
CA ARG A 68 14.42 -16.67 -5.23
C ARG A 68 13.35 -16.18 -6.21
N ASN A 69 12.12 -16.68 -6.11
CA ASN A 69 11.03 -16.24 -6.99
C ASN A 69 10.49 -14.88 -6.49
N LEU A 70 11.17 -13.80 -6.87
CA LEU A 70 10.87 -12.45 -6.45
C LEU A 70 9.82 -11.82 -7.37
N ILE A 71 8.77 -11.28 -6.77
CA ILE A 71 7.76 -10.51 -7.50
C ILE A 71 8.17 -9.05 -7.48
N SER A 72 8.27 -8.43 -8.65
CA SER A 72 8.70 -7.04 -8.80
C SER A 72 7.59 -6.14 -9.32
N ILE A 73 7.76 -4.82 -9.11
CA ILE A 73 6.88 -3.78 -9.64
C ILE A 73 7.73 -2.56 -10.05
N GLY A 74 7.26 -1.80 -11.04
CA GLY A 74 7.90 -0.55 -11.43
C GLY A 74 7.67 0.56 -10.41
N ALA A 75 8.64 1.44 -10.24
CA ALA A 75 8.58 2.55 -9.29
C ALA A 75 7.44 3.54 -9.58
N GLU A 76 7.02 3.63 -10.85
CA GLU A 76 5.93 4.49 -11.34
C GLU A 76 4.53 3.91 -11.03
N SER A 77 4.44 2.69 -10.51
CA SER A 77 3.15 2.05 -10.25
C SER A 77 2.47 2.63 -9.01
N ASP A 78 1.16 2.78 -9.08
CA ASP A 78 0.36 3.23 -7.95
C ASP A 78 0.20 2.17 -6.85
N CYS A 79 -0.24 2.60 -5.66
CA CYS A 79 -0.42 1.72 -4.50
C CYS A 79 -1.47 0.63 -4.73
N LEU A 80 -2.56 0.92 -5.45
CA LEU A 80 -3.63 -0.05 -5.70
C LEU A 80 -3.15 -1.17 -6.60
N ARG A 81 -2.37 -0.84 -7.64
CA ARG A 81 -1.74 -1.82 -8.52
C ARG A 81 -0.74 -2.70 -7.76
N ALA A 82 0.03 -2.11 -6.85
CA ALA A 82 0.94 -2.86 -6.00
C ALA A 82 0.19 -3.86 -5.11
N ILE A 83 -0.90 -3.43 -4.45
CA ILE A 83 -1.74 -4.29 -3.61
C ILE A 83 -2.37 -5.42 -4.44
N ALA A 84 -2.95 -5.11 -5.61
CA ALA A 84 -3.53 -6.11 -6.49
C ALA A 84 -2.50 -7.18 -6.90
N LYS A 85 -1.26 -6.75 -7.19
CA LYS A 85 -0.16 -7.66 -7.51
C LYS A 85 0.24 -8.54 -6.33
N MET A 86 0.31 -7.98 -5.12
CA MET A 86 0.56 -8.75 -3.90
C MET A 86 -0.52 -9.83 -3.67
N GLN A 87 -1.80 -9.49 -3.88
CA GLN A 87 -2.92 -10.43 -3.76
C GLN A 87 -2.84 -11.55 -4.80
N ALA A 88 -2.64 -11.20 -6.08
CA ALA A 88 -2.54 -12.17 -7.17
C ALA A 88 -1.42 -13.19 -6.96
N HIS A 89 -0.28 -12.75 -6.42
CA HIS A 89 0.90 -13.60 -6.17
C HIS A 89 0.99 -14.13 -4.74
N ARG A 90 -0.02 -13.85 -3.88
CA ARG A 90 -0.05 -14.26 -2.46
C ARG A 90 1.23 -13.87 -1.71
N CYS A 91 1.79 -12.71 -2.01
CA CYS A 91 2.98 -12.18 -1.35
C CYS A 91 2.66 -10.87 -0.62
N ARG A 92 3.48 -10.51 0.36
CA ARG A 92 3.32 -9.29 1.16
C ARG A 92 4.41 -8.25 0.89
N ARG A 93 5.34 -8.57 -0.01
CA ARG A 93 6.47 -7.71 -0.37
C ARG A 93 6.68 -7.75 -1.88
N LEU A 94 6.99 -6.60 -2.46
CA LEU A 94 7.39 -6.50 -3.86
C LEU A 94 8.75 -5.82 -3.93
N MET A 95 9.57 -6.29 -4.86
CA MET A 95 10.81 -5.64 -5.22
C MET A 95 10.50 -4.47 -6.15
N VAL A 96 10.99 -3.28 -5.83
CA VAL A 96 10.73 -2.08 -6.63
C VAL A 96 11.91 -1.82 -7.55
N TYR A 97 11.64 -1.67 -8.83
CA TYR A 97 12.64 -1.35 -9.85
C TYR A 97 12.25 -0.09 -10.63
N GLU A 98 13.24 0.70 -10.96
CA GLU A 98 13.16 1.72 -11.98
C GLU A 98 14.01 1.27 -13.17
N ARG A 99 13.35 0.93 -14.30
CA ARG A 99 14.00 0.23 -15.41
C ARG A 99 14.68 -1.07 -14.93
N GLN A 100 16.00 -1.14 -14.89
CA GLN A 100 16.78 -2.30 -14.40
C GLN A 100 17.43 -2.05 -13.04
N ARG A 101 17.30 -0.84 -12.48
CA ARG A 101 17.88 -0.47 -11.20
C ARG A 101 16.96 -0.89 -10.05
N PHE A 102 17.47 -1.71 -9.15
CA PHE A 102 16.78 -2.03 -7.91
C PHE A 102 16.75 -0.79 -7.00
N LEU A 103 15.56 -0.41 -6.54
CA LEU A 103 15.37 0.74 -5.65
C LEU A 103 15.10 0.33 -4.20
N GLY A 104 14.50 -0.84 -3.99
CA GLY A 104 14.15 -1.28 -2.65
C GLY A 104 12.98 -2.27 -2.59
N ILE A 105 12.45 -2.42 -1.41
CA ILE A 105 11.30 -3.30 -1.13
C ILE A 105 10.14 -2.45 -0.63
N VAL A 106 8.95 -2.75 -1.08
CA VAL A 106 7.71 -2.23 -0.52
C VAL A 106 6.92 -3.38 0.11
N ASN A 107 6.42 -3.18 1.31
CA ASN A 107 5.56 -4.16 1.98
C ASN A 107 4.10 -3.68 2.03
N LEU A 108 3.18 -4.58 2.33
CA LEU A 108 1.74 -4.27 2.38
C LEU A 108 1.41 -3.19 3.43
N THR A 109 2.11 -3.16 4.55
CA THR A 109 1.93 -2.14 5.60
C THR A 109 2.35 -0.76 5.14
N ASP A 110 3.43 -0.64 4.36
CA ASP A 110 3.86 0.65 3.79
C ASP A 110 2.81 1.21 2.83
N LEU A 111 2.23 0.34 1.99
CA LEU A 111 1.14 0.73 1.06
C LEU A 111 -0.13 1.14 1.81
N ALA A 112 -0.50 0.40 2.87
CA ALA A 112 -1.64 0.74 3.70
C ALA A 112 -1.45 2.10 4.39
N HIS A 113 -0.25 2.37 4.94
CA HIS A 113 0.09 3.68 5.50
C HIS A 113 0.06 4.79 4.45
N ALA A 114 0.61 4.55 3.26
CA ALA A 114 0.59 5.53 2.17
C ALA A 114 -0.84 5.89 1.73
N LEU A 115 -1.73 4.90 1.63
CA LEU A 115 -3.14 5.12 1.31
C LEU A 115 -3.87 5.85 2.44
N ALA A 116 -3.59 5.52 3.70
CA ALA A 116 -4.18 6.21 4.85
C ALA A 116 -3.73 7.67 4.96
N GLN A 117 -2.55 7.99 4.45
CA GLN A 117 -1.98 9.35 4.40
C GLN A 117 -2.26 10.06 3.07
N GLY A 118 -3.02 9.45 2.14
CA GLY A 118 -3.41 10.02 0.86
C GLY A 118 -4.00 11.43 0.97
N PRO A 119 -4.21 12.17 -0.12
CA PRO A 119 -4.32 13.64 -0.14
C PRO A 119 -5.42 14.13 0.81
N ARG A 120 -5.01 14.42 2.02
CA ARG A 120 -5.83 15.01 3.07
C ARG A 120 -6.10 16.48 2.75
N GLY A 121 -7.05 16.77 1.94
CA GLY A 121 -7.47 18.15 1.95
C GLY A 121 -8.17 18.69 0.71
N LYS A 122 -7.95 18.16 -0.48
CA LYS A 122 -8.60 18.72 -1.67
C LYS A 122 -9.90 18.00 -2.04
N ASP A 123 -9.93 16.68 -1.92
CA ASP A 123 -11.12 15.91 -2.29
C ASP A 123 -12.23 15.95 -1.23
N LEU A 124 -11.87 16.11 0.06
CA LEU A 124 -12.86 16.23 1.13
C LEU A 124 -13.59 17.59 1.07
N VAL A 125 -12.87 18.67 0.71
CA VAL A 125 -13.46 20.01 0.59
C VAL A 125 -14.39 20.07 -0.63
N VAL A 126 -14.00 19.49 -1.76
CA VAL A 126 -14.84 19.45 -2.98
C VAL A 126 -16.08 18.59 -2.75
N ASN A 127 -15.95 17.45 -2.08
CA ASN A 127 -17.09 16.56 -1.80
C ASN A 127 -18.04 17.16 -0.75
N THR A 128 -17.52 17.84 0.28
CA THR A 128 -18.34 18.51 1.29
C THR A 128 -19.05 19.72 0.69
N LEU A 129 -18.40 20.51 -0.17
CA LEU A 129 -19.03 21.62 -0.89
C LEU A 129 -20.11 21.11 -1.85
N GLY A 130 -19.87 20.02 -2.56
CA GLY A 130 -20.84 19.37 -3.45
C GLY A 130 -22.08 18.90 -2.70
N VAL A 131 -21.93 18.22 -1.57
CA VAL A 131 -23.06 17.75 -0.74
C VAL A 131 -23.85 18.92 -0.16
N VAL A 132 -23.20 19.97 0.32
CA VAL A 132 -23.86 21.17 0.84
C VAL A 132 -24.63 21.90 -0.27
N THR A 133 -24.05 22.02 -1.47
CA THR A 133 -24.72 22.67 -2.62
C THR A 133 -25.96 21.90 -3.05
N VAL A 134 -25.91 20.58 -3.10
CA VAL A 134 -27.07 19.74 -3.43
C VAL A 134 -28.13 19.82 -2.34
N ALA A 135 -27.76 19.80 -1.06
CA ALA A 135 -28.71 19.91 0.05
C ALA A 135 -29.42 21.28 0.06
N VAL A 136 -28.71 22.37 -0.22
CA VAL A 136 -29.29 23.71 -0.34
C VAL A 136 -30.25 23.80 -1.55
N ALA A 137 -29.86 23.26 -2.69
CA ALA A 137 -30.70 23.25 -3.88
C ALA A 137 -32.01 22.46 -3.65
N VAL A 138 -31.91 21.28 -3.02
CA VAL A 138 -33.09 20.47 -2.67
C VAL A 138 -34.00 21.21 -1.66
N GLY A 139 -33.38 21.86 -0.65
CA GLY A 139 -34.13 22.68 0.31
C GLY A 139 -34.88 23.83 -0.34
N VAL A 140 -34.27 24.58 -1.26
CA VAL A 140 -34.92 25.67 -2.01
C VAL A 140 -36.04 25.17 -2.88
N ILE A 141 -35.86 24.05 -3.58
CA ILE A 141 -36.93 23.43 -4.41
C ILE A 141 -38.10 22.99 -3.52
N ALA A 142 -37.83 22.38 -2.36
CA ALA A 142 -38.89 21.94 -1.44
C ALA A 142 -39.71 23.13 -0.91
N VAL A 143 -39.05 24.25 -0.55
CA VAL A 143 -39.73 25.48 -0.13
C VAL A 143 -40.58 26.08 -1.26
N MET A 144 -40.06 26.12 -2.49
CA MET A 144 -40.80 26.58 -3.64
C MET A 144 -42.04 25.73 -3.91
N LEU A 145 -41.89 24.39 -3.85
CA LEU A 145 -43.02 23.46 -4.05
C LEU A 145 -44.06 23.59 -2.93
N PHE A 146 -43.66 23.88 -1.72
CA PHE A 146 -44.57 24.06 -0.58
C PHE A 146 -45.36 25.37 -0.68
N GLN A 147 -44.80 26.42 -1.30
CA GLN A 147 -45.50 27.70 -1.51
C GLN A 147 -46.31 27.79 -2.80
N LEU A 148 -46.17 26.85 -3.73
CA LEU A 148 -46.91 26.79 -4.99
C LEU A 148 -48.44 26.84 -4.82
N PRO A 149 -49.07 26.11 -3.86
CA PRO A 149 -50.54 26.16 -3.71
C PRO A 149 -51.02 27.54 -3.27
N ASP A 150 -50.25 28.24 -2.40
CA ASP A 150 -50.65 29.59 -1.95
C ASP A 150 -50.55 30.63 -3.08
N MET A 151 -49.54 30.51 -3.93
CA MET A 151 -49.39 31.38 -5.10
C MET A 151 -50.45 31.14 -6.18
N LEU A 152 -50.88 29.90 -6.37
CA LEU A 152 -51.97 29.58 -7.28
C LEU A 152 -53.34 30.12 -6.80
N GLN A 153 -53.58 30.05 -5.49
CA GLN A 153 -54.81 30.65 -4.91
C GLN A 153 -54.84 32.17 -5.02
N LEU A 154 -53.66 32.83 -4.87
CA LEU A 154 -53.54 34.26 -5.04
C LEU A 154 -53.79 34.72 -6.49
N ALA A 155 -53.29 33.91 -7.46
CA ALA A 155 -53.50 34.17 -8.88
C ALA A 155 -54.98 34.04 -9.29
N ASP A 156 -55.71 33.05 -8.76
CA ASP A 156 -57.16 32.86 -9.00
C ASP A 156 -57.99 34.01 -8.41
N THR A 157 -57.60 34.55 -7.25
CA THR A 157 -58.29 35.72 -6.62
C THR A 157 -58.05 37.04 -7.35
N LEU A 158 -56.93 37.18 -8.07
CA LEU A 158 -56.59 38.42 -8.80
C LEU A 158 -57.02 38.39 -10.28
N GLY A 159 -57.24 37.17 -10.87
CA GLY A 159 -57.68 36.99 -12.25
C GLY A 159 -59.18 36.96 -12.50
N GLY A 160 -59.96 36.99 -11.43
CA GLY A 160 -61.47 36.97 -11.47
C GLY A 160 -62.16 38.34 -11.42
N ARG A 161 -61.70 39.30 -12.23
CA ARG A 161 -62.42 40.56 -12.49
C ARG A 161 -62.49 40.86 -13.99
#